data_f7081e68b79cd7578aeb3f2d99c4c6bc
#
_entry.id   f7081e68b79cd7578aeb3f2d99c4c6bc
#
_cell.length_a   1.000
_cell.length_b   1.000
_cell.length_c   1.000
_cell.angle_alpha   90.00
_cell.angle_beta   90.00
_cell.angle_gamma   90.00
#
_symmetry.space_group_name_H-M   'P 1'
#
loop_
_entity.id
_entity.type
_entity.pdbx_description
1 polymer ?
#
loop_
_entity_poly.entity_id
_entity_poly.type
_entity_poly.pdbx_seq_one_letter_code
_entity_poly.pdbx_strand_id
1 'polypeptide(L)'
;MKKILALILFIVTISSCNNSKKITLSKLEGSPPYLNAKISTASITLDDDNEYAFSFDVSDYELGAKTINTVENQLANSGKGQHIHFIINNGPYSAHYTNNFKKKLNKDNNVILAFLSRSYHESVKNQNAFVLTQIGEEKVDLNSEFLFYSRPKGTYKGKDTEKLLLDFYLINTTISPEGNKVKATINDTEFIITEWAPYYLQGLPKGNVKIKLELVNSEGELIDSPFNPSIRNVTLE
;
A
#
# COMPACT_ATOMS: atom_id res chain seq x y z
N MET A 1 56.31 11.61 54.55
CA MET A 1 54.84 11.78 54.41
C MET A 1 54.52 12.03 52.99
N LYS A 2 54.07 10.97 52.25
CA LYS A 2 53.68 11.07 50.84
C LYS A 2 52.17 11.30 50.76
N LYS A 3 51.75 12.45 50.20
CA LYS A 3 50.33 12.78 49.98
C LYS A 3 49.91 12.11 48.66
N ILE A 4 48.97 11.14 48.72
CA ILE A 4 48.33 10.52 47.58
C ILE A 4 47.16 11.42 47.19
N LEU A 5 47.21 12.02 45.99
CA LEU A 5 46.13 12.82 45.41
C LEU A 5 45.24 11.84 44.64
N ALA A 6 44.06 11.52 45.15
CA ALA A 6 43.06 10.70 44.46
C ALA A 6 42.30 11.57 43.42
N LEU A 7 42.52 11.30 42.14
CA LEU A 7 41.80 11.93 41.04
C LEU A 7 40.47 11.16 40.83
N ILE A 8 39.36 11.78 41.24
CA ILE A 8 38.01 11.24 41.01
C ILE A 8 37.60 11.61 39.60
N LEU A 9 37.62 10.61 38.71
CA LEU A 9 37.11 10.75 37.31
C LEU A 9 35.57 10.68 37.31
N PHE A 10 34.93 11.84 37.11
CA PHE A 10 33.47 11.95 37.03
C PHE A 10 33.03 11.54 35.61
N ILE A 11 32.57 10.31 35.42
CA ILE A 11 32.01 9.85 34.16
C ILE A 11 30.59 10.40 34.05
N VAL A 12 30.42 11.47 33.26
CA VAL A 12 29.10 11.97 32.86
C VAL A 12 28.53 11.06 31.76
N THR A 13 27.66 10.14 32.12
CA THR A 13 26.87 9.38 31.14
C THR A 13 25.81 10.32 30.56
N ILE A 14 26.05 10.80 29.34
CA ILE A 14 25.04 11.53 28.59
C ILE A 14 24.01 10.49 28.12
N SER A 15 22.93 10.30 28.86
CA SER A 15 21.74 9.61 28.40
C SER A 15 21.10 10.45 27.28
N SER A 16 21.45 10.18 26.03
CA SER A 16 20.73 10.72 24.90
C SER A 16 19.32 10.12 24.93
N CYS A 17 18.37 10.86 25.48
CA CYS A 17 16.95 10.57 25.29
C CYS A 17 16.64 10.75 23.80
N ASN A 18 16.74 9.68 23.04
CA ASN A 18 16.21 9.63 21.67
C ASN A 18 14.68 9.65 21.79
N ASN A 19 14.08 10.84 21.73
CA ASN A 19 12.63 11.04 21.61
C ASN A 19 12.17 10.62 20.20
N SER A 20 12.48 9.40 19.79
CA SER A 20 11.88 8.82 18.57
C SER A 20 10.39 8.66 18.83
N LYS A 21 9.57 9.34 18.04
CA LYS A 21 8.12 9.19 18.10
C LYS A 21 7.81 7.70 17.89
N LYS A 22 6.93 7.15 18.74
CA LYS A 22 6.48 5.76 18.57
C LYS A 22 5.72 5.62 17.27
N ILE A 23 6.08 4.64 16.44
CA ILE A 23 5.33 4.29 15.22
C ILE A 23 3.97 3.75 15.67
N THR A 24 2.91 4.25 15.07
CA THR A 24 1.54 3.82 15.35
C THR A 24 0.78 3.51 14.07
N LEU A 25 -0.11 2.53 14.15
CA LEU A 25 -1.03 2.15 13.10
C LEU A 25 -2.46 2.25 13.66
N SER A 26 -3.32 3.02 13.01
CA SER A 26 -4.72 3.19 13.40
C SER A 26 -5.64 3.18 12.19
N LYS A 27 -6.82 2.56 12.31
CA LYS A 27 -7.78 2.47 11.21
C LYS A 27 -8.22 3.87 10.76
N LEU A 28 -8.31 4.08 9.44
CA LEU A 28 -8.93 5.25 8.84
C LEU A 28 -10.44 5.01 8.75
N GLU A 29 -11.22 5.92 9.31
CA GLU A 29 -12.67 5.88 9.30
C GLU A 29 -13.26 7.02 8.46
N GLY A 30 -14.53 6.90 8.06
CA GLY A 30 -15.30 7.97 7.42
C GLY A 30 -15.12 8.10 5.91
N SER A 31 -14.42 7.17 5.26
CA SER A 31 -14.33 7.14 3.80
C SER A 31 -15.68 6.76 3.16
N PRO A 32 -16.10 7.42 2.05
CA PRO A 32 -17.31 7.03 1.35
C PRO A 32 -17.19 5.58 0.84
N PRO A 33 -18.19 4.71 1.06
CA PRO A 33 -18.03 3.26 0.83
C PRO A 33 -17.99 2.87 -0.66
N TYR A 34 -18.62 3.63 -1.56
CA TYR A 34 -18.74 3.30 -3.00
C TYR A 34 -19.19 1.86 -3.26
N LEU A 35 -20.26 1.41 -2.59
CA LEU A 35 -20.73 0.01 -2.61
C LEU A 35 -21.10 -0.49 -4.01
N ASN A 36 -21.56 0.40 -4.89
CA ASN A 36 -21.99 0.05 -6.25
C ASN A 36 -20.91 0.28 -7.31
N ALA A 37 -19.77 0.88 -6.94
CA ALA A 37 -18.69 1.17 -7.89
C ALA A 37 -18.17 -0.11 -8.54
N LYS A 38 -18.02 -0.08 -9.87
CA LYS A 38 -17.58 -1.23 -10.67
C LYS A 38 -16.49 -0.84 -11.65
N ILE A 39 -15.59 -1.76 -11.89
CA ILE A 39 -14.63 -1.74 -12.99
C ILE A 39 -14.59 -3.12 -13.64
N SER A 40 -14.62 -3.18 -14.97
CA SER A 40 -14.45 -4.41 -15.74
C SER A 40 -13.58 -4.15 -16.97
N THR A 41 -12.96 -5.19 -17.50
CA THR A 41 -12.19 -5.08 -18.74
C THR A 41 -13.13 -5.01 -19.93
N ALA A 42 -13.08 -3.92 -20.68
CA ALA A 42 -13.72 -3.82 -21.99
C ALA A 42 -12.84 -4.43 -23.09
N SER A 43 -11.56 -4.07 -23.14
CA SER A 43 -10.58 -4.68 -24.04
C SER A 43 -9.14 -4.53 -23.54
N ILE A 44 -8.29 -5.48 -23.96
CA ILE A 44 -6.84 -5.42 -23.85
C ILE A 44 -6.27 -5.83 -25.20
N THR A 45 -5.58 -4.93 -25.88
CA THR A 45 -5.02 -5.17 -27.23
C THR A 45 -3.57 -4.77 -27.29
N LEU A 46 -2.74 -5.59 -27.94
CA LEU A 46 -1.37 -5.22 -28.27
C LEU A 46 -1.39 -4.34 -29.51
N ASP A 47 -0.73 -3.19 -29.47
CA ASP A 47 -0.63 -2.27 -30.60
C ASP A 47 0.67 -2.46 -31.40
N ASP A 48 0.80 -1.71 -32.51
CA ASP A 48 1.95 -1.78 -33.41
C ASP A 48 3.25 -1.29 -32.78
N ASP A 49 3.17 -0.47 -31.71
CA ASP A 49 4.31 0.05 -30.94
C ASP A 49 4.77 -0.93 -29.84
N ASN A 50 4.22 -2.15 -29.82
CA ASN A 50 4.46 -3.17 -28.78
C ASN A 50 4.09 -2.67 -27.36
N GLU A 51 3.03 -1.88 -27.27
CA GLU A 51 2.37 -1.48 -26.03
C GLU A 51 0.98 -2.12 -25.95
N TYR A 52 0.55 -2.45 -24.75
CA TYR A 52 -0.81 -2.90 -24.51
C TYR A 52 -1.73 -1.72 -24.27
N ALA A 53 -2.77 -1.60 -25.08
CA ALA A 53 -3.87 -0.67 -24.88
C ALA A 53 -4.92 -1.32 -23.99
N PHE A 54 -5.17 -0.70 -22.83
CA PHE A 54 -6.18 -1.11 -21.86
C PHE A 54 -7.39 -0.21 -21.99
N SER A 55 -8.57 -0.82 -22.03
CA SER A 55 -9.86 -0.15 -21.92
C SER A 55 -10.68 -0.81 -20.81
N PHE A 56 -11.21 -0.01 -19.91
CA PHE A 56 -12.04 -0.45 -18.80
C PHE A 56 -13.43 0.20 -18.87
N ASP A 57 -14.46 -0.55 -18.54
CA ASP A 57 -15.77 0.00 -18.21
C ASP A 57 -15.81 0.32 -16.74
N VAL A 58 -16.15 1.58 -16.40
CA VAL A 58 -16.29 2.06 -15.01
C VAL A 58 -17.68 2.60 -14.83
N SER A 59 -18.41 2.11 -13.82
CA SER A 59 -19.75 2.58 -13.48
C SER A 59 -19.89 2.84 -11.98
N ASP A 60 -20.82 3.72 -11.63
CA ASP A 60 -21.08 4.19 -10.25
C ASP A 60 -19.82 4.74 -9.56
N TYR A 61 -18.88 5.26 -10.36
CA TYR A 61 -17.62 5.85 -9.91
C TYR A 61 -17.10 6.84 -10.96
N GLU A 62 -16.78 8.06 -10.58
CA GLU A 62 -16.34 9.11 -11.49
C GLU A 62 -14.81 9.28 -11.41
N LEU A 63 -14.10 8.89 -12.47
CA LEU A 63 -12.66 9.14 -12.60
C LEU A 63 -12.40 10.64 -12.78
N GLY A 64 -11.36 11.17 -12.15
CA GLY A 64 -11.02 12.60 -12.20
C GLY A 64 -11.78 13.46 -11.19
N ALA A 65 -12.89 12.99 -10.61
CA ALA A 65 -13.60 13.72 -9.57
C ALA A 65 -12.84 13.71 -8.24
N LYS A 66 -12.96 14.76 -7.44
CA LYS A 66 -12.46 14.73 -6.06
C LYS A 66 -13.38 13.87 -5.20
N THR A 67 -12.78 13.02 -4.39
CA THR A 67 -13.55 12.28 -3.39
C THR A 67 -14.11 13.25 -2.36
N ILE A 68 -15.43 13.24 -2.20
CA ILE A 68 -16.10 14.04 -1.17
C ILE A 68 -15.95 13.28 0.15
N ASN A 69 -15.15 13.84 1.06
CA ASN A 69 -15.00 13.33 2.41
C ASN A 69 -15.80 14.18 3.39
N THR A 70 -16.47 13.51 4.31
CA THR A 70 -17.13 14.15 5.46
C THR A 70 -16.13 14.49 6.57
N VAL A 71 -14.93 13.88 6.52
CA VAL A 71 -13.85 14.08 7.50
C VAL A 71 -12.56 14.44 6.76
N GLU A 72 -11.85 15.47 7.22
CA GLU A 72 -10.52 15.82 6.73
C GLU A 72 -9.52 14.76 7.18
N ASN A 73 -9.03 13.95 6.24
CA ASN A 73 -8.13 12.82 6.55
C ASN A 73 -6.66 13.19 6.65
N GLN A 74 -6.27 14.40 6.22
CA GLN A 74 -4.88 14.91 6.22
C GLN A 74 -3.88 14.02 5.46
N LEU A 75 -4.35 13.23 4.52
CA LEU A 75 -3.53 12.38 3.67
C LEU A 75 -3.09 13.12 2.41
N ALA A 76 -1.94 12.70 1.84
CA ALA A 76 -1.53 13.13 0.52
C ALA A 76 -2.65 12.85 -0.49
N ASN A 77 -3.08 13.89 -1.23
CA ASN A 77 -4.24 13.85 -2.10
C ASN A 77 -3.85 14.15 -3.55
N SER A 78 -4.39 13.42 -4.50
CA SER A 78 -4.20 13.68 -5.91
C SER A 78 -5.01 14.90 -6.34
N GLY A 79 -4.34 15.92 -6.89
CA GLY A 79 -5.00 17.06 -7.51
C GLY A 79 -5.84 16.71 -8.74
N LYS A 80 -5.61 15.52 -9.33
CA LYS A 80 -6.35 14.99 -10.49
C LYS A 80 -7.58 14.14 -10.10
N GLY A 81 -7.82 13.93 -8.80
CA GLY A 81 -9.03 13.25 -8.31
C GLY A 81 -8.93 11.72 -8.24
N GLN A 82 -10.09 11.09 -8.28
CA GLN A 82 -10.29 9.64 -8.26
C GLN A 82 -9.67 8.98 -9.50
N HIS A 83 -9.10 7.78 -9.33
CA HIS A 83 -8.33 7.17 -10.40
C HIS A 83 -8.29 5.64 -10.27
N ILE A 84 -7.83 4.98 -11.32
CA ILE A 84 -7.50 3.56 -11.28
C ILE A 84 -6.06 3.42 -10.77
N HIS A 85 -5.85 2.61 -9.75
CA HIS A 85 -4.54 2.06 -9.45
C HIS A 85 -4.29 0.84 -10.32
N PHE A 86 -3.19 0.85 -11.06
CA PHE A 86 -2.80 -0.23 -11.95
C PHE A 86 -1.46 -0.80 -11.48
N ILE A 87 -1.49 -2.01 -10.94
CA ILE A 87 -0.34 -2.73 -10.38
C ILE A 87 0.06 -3.86 -11.31
N ILE A 88 1.35 -4.00 -11.61
CA ILE A 88 1.93 -5.12 -12.34
C ILE A 88 2.86 -5.87 -11.40
N ASN A 89 2.68 -7.18 -11.26
CA ASN A 89 3.54 -8.08 -10.47
C ASN A 89 3.80 -7.54 -9.05
N ASN A 90 2.75 -7.06 -8.42
CA ASN A 90 2.82 -6.40 -7.10
C ASN A 90 3.86 -5.27 -7.02
N GLY A 91 4.26 -4.67 -8.13
CA GLY A 91 5.10 -3.48 -8.20
C GLY A 91 4.37 -2.21 -7.72
N PRO A 92 5.04 -1.05 -7.69
CA PRO A 92 4.37 0.22 -7.42
C PRO A 92 3.32 0.54 -8.49
N TYR A 93 2.11 0.92 -8.06
CA TYR A 93 1.03 1.24 -8.99
C TYR A 93 1.35 2.44 -9.88
N SER A 94 0.79 2.47 -11.09
CA SER A 94 0.55 3.69 -11.86
C SER A 94 -0.89 4.17 -11.68
N ALA A 95 -1.10 5.50 -11.63
CA ALA A 95 -2.42 6.09 -11.48
C ALA A 95 -2.97 6.52 -12.84
N HIS A 96 -4.18 6.08 -13.18
CA HIS A 96 -4.85 6.40 -14.44
C HIS A 96 -6.18 7.08 -14.15
N TYR A 97 -6.34 8.31 -14.68
CA TYR A 97 -7.50 9.19 -14.45
C TYR A 97 -8.55 9.09 -15.55
N THR A 98 -8.28 8.24 -16.52
CA THR A 98 -9.17 7.84 -17.62
C THR A 98 -9.26 6.32 -17.67
N ASN A 99 -10.32 5.81 -18.24
CA ASN A 99 -10.53 4.37 -18.40
C ASN A 99 -9.77 3.76 -19.58
N ASN A 100 -9.08 4.57 -20.40
CA ASN A 100 -8.28 4.12 -21.55
C ASN A 100 -6.84 4.63 -21.39
N PHE A 101 -5.88 3.72 -21.51
CA PHE A 101 -4.45 4.06 -21.47
C PHE A 101 -3.59 2.95 -22.08
N LYS A 102 -2.33 3.28 -22.39
CA LYS A 102 -1.35 2.32 -22.89
C LYS A 102 -0.28 2.01 -21.84
N LYS A 103 0.26 0.81 -21.89
CA LYS A 103 1.31 0.34 -21.00
C LYS A 103 2.23 -0.66 -21.67
N LYS A 104 3.54 -0.47 -21.55
CA LYS A 104 4.53 -1.51 -21.85
C LYS A 104 4.50 -2.57 -20.78
N LEU A 105 4.47 -3.84 -21.20
CA LEU A 105 4.54 -5.00 -20.33
C LEU A 105 5.82 -5.78 -20.59
N ASN A 106 6.23 -6.60 -19.63
CA ASN A 106 7.28 -7.58 -19.84
C ASN A 106 6.78 -8.70 -20.72
N LYS A 107 7.70 -9.41 -21.44
CA LYS A 107 7.31 -10.52 -22.30
C LYS A 107 6.85 -11.74 -21.52
N ASP A 108 7.49 -12.02 -20.38
CA ASP A 108 7.36 -13.29 -19.69
C ASP A 108 6.03 -13.40 -18.92
N ASN A 109 5.85 -12.59 -17.91
CA ASN A 109 4.66 -12.64 -17.06
C ASN A 109 4.30 -11.28 -16.49
N ASN A 110 3.01 -10.94 -16.56
CA ASN A 110 2.44 -9.75 -15.95
C ASN A 110 1.12 -10.12 -15.28
N VAL A 111 1.14 -10.34 -14.00
CA VAL A 111 -0.07 -10.38 -13.18
C VAL A 111 -0.50 -8.94 -12.91
N ILE A 112 -1.68 -8.58 -13.37
CA ILE A 112 -2.19 -7.22 -13.36
C ILE A 112 -3.38 -7.13 -12.43
N LEU A 113 -3.29 -6.23 -11.46
CA LEU A 113 -4.42 -5.80 -10.64
C LEU A 113 -4.73 -4.34 -10.95
N ALA A 114 -5.95 -4.07 -11.44
CA ALA A 114 -6.52 -2.73 -11.61
C ALA A 114 -7.67 -2.56 -10.62
N PHE A 115 -7.69 -1.49 -9.84
CA PHE A 115 -8.80 -1.20 -8.91
C PHE A 115 -9.09 0.29 -8.78
N LEU A 116 -10.31 0.62 -8.41
CA LEU A 116 -10.77 1.98 -8.19
C LEU A 116 -10.17 2.54 -6.90
N SER A 117 -9.67 3.77 -6.97
CA SER A 117 -8.98 4.44 -5.88
C SER A 117 -9.49 5.86 -5.67
N ARG A 118 -9.76 6.21 -4.42
CA ARG A 118 -10.14 7.57 -4.00
C ARG A 118 -9.03 8.57 -4.30
N SER A 119 -9.36 9.85 -4.33
CA SER A 119 -8.38 10.90 -4.63
C SER A 119 -7.20 10.93 -3.65
N TYR A 120 -7.36 10.49 -2.41
CA TYR A 120 -6.30 10.32 -1.41
C TYR A 120 -5.69 8.92 -1.40
N HIS A 121 -5.86 8.18 -2.51
CA HIS A 121 -5.19 6.90 -2.81
C HIS A 121 -5.66 5.68 -2.01
N GLU A 122 -6.74 5.77 -1.26
CA GLU A 122 -7.37 4.62 -0.63
C GLU A 122 -8.13 3.80 -1.67
N SER A 123 -7.94 2.49 -1.68
CA SER A 123 -8.67 1.56 -2.55
C SER A 123 -10.14 1.46 -2.19
N VAL A 124 -11.00 1.35 -3.19
CA VAL A 124 -12.41 0.98 -3.02
C VAL A 124 -12.46 -0.53 -2.80
N LYS A 125 -12.89 -0.94 -1.60
CA LYS A 125 -12.90 -2.34 -1.15
C LYS A 125 -14.28 -2.98 -1.36
N ASN A 126 -14.62 -3.30 -2.61
CA ASN A 126 -15.78 -4.12 -2.92
C ASN A 126 -15.45 -5.11 -4.04
N GLN A 127 -16.23 -6.17 -4.18
CA GLN A 127 -15.96 -7.28 -5.11
C GLN A 127 -16.02 -6.90 -6.59
N ASN A 128 -16.63 -5.75 -6.93
CA ASN A 128 -16.75 -5.28 -8.31
C ASN A 128 -15.79 -4.14 -8.64
N ALA A 129 -15.02 -3.65 -7.65
CA ALA A 129 -14.15 -2.50 -7.81
C ALA A 129 -12.73 -2.84 -8.27
N PHE A 130 -12.51 -4.06 -8.76
CA PHE A 130 -11.20 -4.48 -9.27
C PHE A 130 -11.32 -5.41 -10.47
N VAL A 131 -10.21 -5.51 -11.21
CA VAL A 131 -9.93 -6.52 -12.24
C VAL A 131 -8.60 -7.16 -11.91
N LEU A 132 -8.55 -8.49 -11.84
CA LEU A 132 -7.33 -9.28 -11.81
C LEU A 132 -7.20 -10.03 -13.14
N THR A 133 -6.08 -9.89 -13.82
CA THR A 133 -5.81 -10.57 -15.10
C THR A 133 -4.33 -10.87 -15.26
N GLN A 134 -3.97 -11.64 -16.27
CA GLN A 134 -2.60 -12.01 -16.56
C GLN A 134 -2.33 -11.94 -18.07
N ILE A 135 -1.16 -11.41 -18.42
CA ILE A 135 -0.65 -11.33 -19.79
C ILE A 135 0.79 -11.84 -19.78
N GLY A 136 1.11 -12.76 -20.69
CA GLY A 136 2.44 -13.35 -20.84
C GLY A 136 2.39 -14.86 -21.03
N GLU A 137 3.55 -15.46 -21.24
CA GLU A 137 3.69 -16.91 -21.52
C GLU A 137 3.63 -17.75 -20.24
N GLU A 138 4.30 -17.30 -19.17
CA GLU A 138 4.27 -17.96 -17.88
C GLU A 138 2.92 -17.74 -17.17
N LYS A 139 2.44 -18.77 -16.49
CA LYS A 139 1.15 -18.73 -15.81
C LYS A 139 1.34 -18.78 -14.29
N VAL A 140 0.66 -17.83 -13.63
CA VAL A 140 0.43 -17.83 -12.19
C VAL A 140 -1.01 -18.27 -11.95
N ASP A 141 -1.25 -19.09 -10.93
CA ASP A 141 -2.62 -19.43 -10.56
C ASP A 141 -3.34 -18.21 -9.98
N LEU A 142 -4.24 -17.64 -10.76
CA LEU A 142 -5.03 -16.48 -10.33
C LEU A 142 -6.09 -16.82 -9.26
N ASN A 143 -6.30 -18.09 -8.93
CA ASN A 143 -7.15 -18.51 -7.80
C ASN A 143 -6.38 -18.54 -6.48
N SER A 144 -5.05 -18.36 -6.49
CA SER A 144 -4.25 -18.22 -5.28
C SER A 144 -4.74 -17.03 -4.43
N GLU A 145 -4.41 -17.05 -3.15
CA GLU A 145 -4.60 -15.90 -2.27
C GLU A 145 -3.57 -14.82 -2.60
N PHE A 146 -3.99 -13.55 -2.73
CA PHE A 146 -3.06 -12.46 -3.00
C PHE A 146 -3.18 -11.34 -1.98
N LEU A 147 -2.00 -10.82 -1.62
CA LEU A 147 -1.84 -9.55 -0.92
C LEU A 147 -1.07 -8.58 -1.84
N PHE A 148 -1.78 -7.63 -2.45
CA PHE A 148 -1.15 -6.58 -3.23
C PHE A 148 -0.89 -5.35 -2.37
N TYR A 149 0.36 -4.90 -2.36
CA TYR A 149 0.77 -3.68 -1.65
C TYR A 149 0.45 -2.44 -2.49
N SER A 150 -0.42 -1.57 -2.00
CA SER A 150 -0.83 -0.32 -2.67
C SER A 150 -0.07 0.91 -2.13
N ARG A 151 -0.17 1.19 -0.84
CA ARG A 151 0.38 2.38 -0.17
C ARG A 151 1.07 2.03 1.15
N PRO A 152 2.06 2.87 1.61
CA PRO A 152 2.63 4.07 0.95
C PRO A 152 3.67 3.73 -0.13
N LYS A 153 3.99 4.69 -1.02
CA LYS A 153 5.04 4.53 -2.04
C LYS A 153 5.78 5.84 -2.34
N GLY A 154 7.03 5.73 -2.77
CA GLY A 154 7.82 6.88 -3.23
C GLY A 154 8.28 7.78 -2.08
N THR A 155 8.32 9.10 -2.34
CA THR A 155 8.83 10.11 -1.42
C THR A 155 7.69 10.99 -0.92
N TYR A 156 7.69 11.26 0.39
CA TYR A 156 6.78 12.18 1.07
C TYR A 156 7.58 13.37 1.61
N LYS A 157 6.99 14.59 1.54
CA LYS A 157 7.65 15.83 1.95
C LYS A 157 6.76 16.66 2.88
N GLY A 158 7.39 17.39 3.79
CA GLY A 158 6.70 18.34 4.66
C GLY A 158 5.55 17.66 5.44
N LYS A 159 4.34 18.24 5.40
CA LYS A 159 3.18 17.73 6.13
C LYS A 159 2.75 16.32 5.73
N ASP A 160 2.97 15.91 4.48
CA ASP A 160 2.62 14.57 4.01
C ASP A 160 3.44 13.46 4.70
N THR A 161 4.54 13.82 5.42
CA THR A 161 5.32 12.86 6.21
C THR A 161 4.73 12.56 7.59
N GLU A 162 3.77 13.36 8.06
CA GLU A 162 3.21 13.23 9.41
C GLU A 162 2.22 12.08 9.52
N LYS A 163 1.49 11.82 8.41
CA LYS A 163 0.43 10.82 8.37
C LYS A 163 0.39 10.18 6.98
N LEU A 164 0.84 8.94 6.88
CA LEU A 164 0.82 8.17 5.64
C LEU A 164 -0.39 7.22 5.63
N LEU A 165 -0.88 6.93 4.44
CA LEU A 165 -1.86 5.87 4.23
C LEU A 165 -1.12 4.54 4.08
N LEU A 166 -1.45 3.54 4.92
CA LEU A 166 -1.18 2.13 4.64
C LEU A 166 -2.44 1.53 4.03
N ASP A 167 -2.33 1.07 2.80
CA ASP A 167 -3.41 0.46 2.03
C ASP A 167 -2.89 -0.72 1.22
N PHE A 168 -3.66 -1.80 1.19
CA PHE A 168 -3.38 -3.03 0.46
C PHE A 168 -4.68 -3.62 -0.10
N TYR A 169 -4.56 -4.49 -1.10
CA TYR A 169 -5.68 -5.15 -1.72
C TYR A 169 -5.58 -6.67 -1.53
N LEU A 170 -6.66 -7.27 -1.06
CA LEU A 170 -6.78 -8.72 -0.86
C LEU A 170 -7.62 -9.32 -1.98
N ILE A 171 -7.15 -10.42 -2.56
CA ILE A 171 -7.86 -11.20 -3.58
C ILE A 171 -7.91 -12.65 -3.13
N ASN A 172 -9.05 -13.30 -3.28
CA ASN A 172 -9.32 -14.70 -2.95
C ASN A 172 -9.04 -15.07 -1.47
N THR A 173 -8.94 -14.08 -0.59
CA THR A 173 -8.70 -14.28 0.84
C THR A 173 -9.45 -13.26 1.66
N THR A 174 -9.70 -13.60 2.91
CA THR A 174 -10.24 -12.69 3.94
C THR A 174 -9.37 -12.75 5.17
N ILE A 175 -9.31 -11.66 5.93
CA ILE A 175 -8.58 -11.60 7.19
C ILE A 175 -9.53 -11.38 8.35
N SER A 176 -9.21 -11.97 9.50
CA SER A 176 -10.01 -11.87 10.74
C SER A 176 -9.13 -12.14 11.96
N PRO A 177 -9.59 -11.86 13.18
CA PRO A 177 -8.84 -12.21 14.40
C PRO A 177 -8.50 -13.69 14.51
N GLU A 178 -9.39 -14.59 14.07
CA GLU A 178 -9.23 -16.04 14.18
C GLU A 178 -8.72 -16.70 12.88
N GLY A 179 -8.78 -16.00 11.75
CA GLY A 179 -8.35 -16.49 10.43
C GLY A 179 -7.00 -15.93 9.99
N ASN A 180 -6.85 -15.82 8.68
CA ASN A 180 -5.68 -15.17 8.08
C ASN A 180 -5.54 -13.72 8.58
N LYS A 181 -4.32 -13.22 8.56
CA LYS A 181 -3.96 -11.87 9.03
C LYS A 181 -2.95 -11.23 8.07
N VAL A 182 -2.86 -9.92 8.11
CA VAL A 182 -1.72 -9.22 7.49
C VAL A 182 -0.77 -8.76 8.60
N LYS A 183 0.46 -9.28 8.57
CA LYS A 183 1.53 -8.80 9.42
C LYS A 183 2.25 -7.66 8.69
N ALA A 184 2.21 -6.46 9.26
CA ALA A 184 2.91 -5.29 8.76
C ALA A 184 4.14 -5.01 9.63
N THR A 185 5.35 -5.11 9.06
CA THR A 185 6.59 -4.72 9.73
C THR A 185 7.09 -3.40 9.15
N ILE A 186 7.15 -2.38 9.99
CA ILE A 186 7.56 -1.02 9.66
C ILE A 186 8.90 -0.73 10.36
N ASN A 187 10.00 -0.72 9.61
CA ASN A 187 11.34 -0.89 10.14
C ASN A 187 11.36 -2.13 11.06
N ASP A 188 11.50 -1.95 12.39
CA ASP A 188 11.55 -3.04 13.37
C ASP A 188 10.26 -3.15 14.20
N THR A 189 9.20 -2.41 13.84
CA THR A 189 7.93 -2.42 14.57
C THR A 189 6.90 -3.27 13.84
N GLU A 190 6.34 -4.28 14.52
CA GLU A 190 5.35 -5.19 13.96
C GLU A 190 3.93 -4.82 14.38
N PHE A 191 2.99 -4.98 13.45
CA PHE A 191 1.55 -4.82 13.64
C PHE A 191 0.82 -6.02 13.03
N ILE A 192 -0.18 -6.53 13.74
CA ILE A 192 -1.08 -7.55 13.22
C ILE A 192 -2.40 -6.89 12.82
N ILE A 193 -2.76 -7.03 11.57
CA ILE A 193 -3.95 -6.45 10.96
C ILE A 193 -4.95 -7.58 10.71
N THR A 194 -6.12 -7.48 11.30
CA THR A 194 -7.20 -8.47 11.24
C THR A 194 -8.45 -7.97 10.52
N GLU A 195 -8.42 -6.76 10.01
CA GLU A 195 -9.51 -6.17 9.26
C GLU A 195 -9.00 -5.58 7.95
N TRP A 196 -9.62 -5.89 6.82
CA TRP A 196 -9.26 -5.31 5.53
C TRP A 196 -9.80 -3.88 5.40
N ALA A 197 -9.04 -2.95 5.94
CA ALA A 197 -9.34 -1.53 6.01
C ALA A 197 -8.11 -0.69 5.62
N PRO A 198 -8.27 0.60 5.33
CA PRO A 198 -7.16 1.55 5.24
C PRO A 198 -6.67 1.94 6.64
N TYR A 199 -5.38 2.24 6.77
CA TYR A 199 -4.79 2.62 8.06
C TYR A 199 -3.96 3.89 7.95
N TYR A 200 -3.98 4.70 9.00
CA TYR A 200 -3.00 5.75 9.23
C TYR A 200 -1.73 5.15 9.80
N LEU A 201 -0.61 5.50 9.20
CA LEU A 201 0.73 5.19 9.68
C LEU A 201 1.41 6.51 10.10
N GLN A 202 1.74 6.64 11.38
CA GLN A 202 2.25 7.87 11.99
C GLN A 202 3.51 7.59 12.83
N GLY A 203 4.25 8.64 13.17
CA GLY A 203 5.45 8.54 14.02
C GLY A 203 6.67 7.99 13.30
N LEU A 204 6.66 7.95 11.96
CA LEU A 204 7.77 7.47 11.16
C LEU A 204 8.99 8.41 11.27
N PRO A 205 10.22 7.87 11.33
CA PRO A 205 11.42 8.69 11.26
C PRO A 205 11.61 9.29 9.88
N LYS A 206 12.33 10.42 9.81
CA LYS A 206 12.82 10.96 8.54
C LYS A 206 13.83 10.00 7.90
N GLY A 207 13.98 10.09 6.58
CA GLY A 207 14.84 9.23 5.78
C GLY A 207 14.11 8.02 5.20
N ASN A 208 14.82 6.92 5.05
CA ASN A 208 14.28 5.70 4.42
C ASN A 208 13.53 4.84 5.46
N VAL A 209 12.32 4.46 5.14
CA VAL A 209 11.47 3.58 5.94
C VAL A 209 11.17 2.33 5.13
N LYS A 210 11.52 1.17 5.68
CA LYS A 210 11.22 -0.14 5.10
C LYS A 210 9.88 -0.64 5.63
N ILE A 211 8.99 -1.02 4.74
CA ILE A 211 7.68 -1.58 5.07
C ILE A 211 7.56 -2.94 4.41
N LYS A 212 7.27 -3.96 5.21
CA LYS A 212 7.00 -5.33 4.75
C LYS A 212 5.58 -5.70 5.14
N LEU A 213 4.82 -6.23 4.18
CA LEU A 213 3.51 -6.84 4.39
C LEU A 213 3.60 -8.33 4.11
N GLU A 214 3.06 -9.13 5.01
CA GLU A 214 3.01 -10.59 4.95
C GLU A 214 1.57 -11.05 5.15
N LEU A 215 1.04 -11.82 4.23
CA LEU A 215 -0.20 -12.57 4.45
C LEU A 215 0.18 -13.85 5.21
N VAL A 216 -0.39 -14.01 6.39
CA VAL A 216 -0.10 -15.13 7.30
C VAL A 216 -1.39 -15.84 7.67
N ASN A 217 -1.30 -17.15 7.96
CA ASN A 217 -2.42 -17.96 8.42
C ASN A 217 -2.80 -17.67 9.89
N SER A 218 -3.75 -18.41 10.43
CA SER A 218 -4.21 -18.29 11.83
C SER A 218 -3.08 -18.49 12.84
N GLU A 219 -2.12 -19.36 12.53
CA GLU A 219 -0.95 -19.69 13.35
C GLU A 219 0.18 -18.66 13.23
N GLY A 220 0.08 -17.70 12.28
CA GLY A 220 1.09 -16.68 12.02
C GLY A 220 2.18 -17.13 11.04
N GLU A 221 2.00 -18.26 10.37
CA GLU A 221 2.91 -18.76 9.35
C GLU A 221 2.65 -18.07 8.01
N LEU A 222 3.71 -17.85 7.23
CA LEU A 222 3.61 -17.21 5.92
C LEU A 222 2.81 -18.09 4.95
N ILE A 223 1.78 -17.54 4.34
CA ILE A 223 1.02 -18.22 3.29
C ILE A 223 1.87 -18.23 2.01
N ASP A 224 2.05 -19.42 1.43
CA ASP A 224 2.72 -19.60 0.14
C ASP A 224 1.80 -19.11 -0.97
N SER A 225 2.01 -17.86 -1.39
CA SER A 225 1.23 -17.21 -2.43
C SER A 225 2.10 -16.29 -3.27
N PRO A 226 1.70 -15.99 -4.52
CA PRO A 226 2.47 -15.09 -5.38
C PRO A 226 2.66 -13.73 -4.72
N PHE A 227 3.89 -13.19 -4.79
CA PHE A 227 4.28 -11.88 -4.25
C PHE A 227 4.18 -11.72 -2.72
N ASN A 228 4.08 -12.81 -1.97
CA ASN A 228 4.08 -12.81 -0.51
C ASN A 228 5.42 -13.35 0.03
N PRO A 229 6.20 -12.59 0.82
CA PRO A 229 5.91 -11.25 1.33
C PRO A 229 6.13 -10.11 0.33
N SER A 230 5.53 -8.95 0.57
CA SER A 230 5.73 -7.73 -0.20
C SER A 230 6.54 -6.70 0.58
N ILE A 231 7.60 -6.16 -0.02
CA ILE A 231 8.50 -5.19 0.63
C ILE A 231 8.57 -3.90 -0.19
N ARG A 232 8.46 -2.76 0.49
CA ARG A 232 8.63 -1.42 -0.07
C ARG A 232 9.54 -0.57 0.80
N ASN A 233 10.29 0.32 0.13
CA ASN A 233 10.99 1.41 0.78
C ASN A 233 10.32 2.72 0.39
N VAL A 234 10.09 3.57 1.37
CA VAL A 234 9.56 4.92 1.19
C VAL A 234 10.50 5.93 1.85
N THR A 235 10.58 7.13 1.31
CA THR A 235 11.47 8.19 1.81
C THR A 235 10.65 9.33 2.39
N LEU A 236 11.00 9.79 3.59
CA LEU A 236 10.40 10.93 4.27
C LEU A 236 11.41 12.08 4.35
N GLU A 237 11.11 13.25 3.73
CA GLU A 237 11.99 14.43 3.69
C GLU A 237 11.44 15.63 4.48
#